data_4d57361e8a60be1396d9f921ff26bd16
#
_entry.id   4d57361e8a60be1396d9f921ff26bd16
#
_cell.length_a   1.000
_cell.length_b   1.000
_cell.length_c   1.000
_cell.angle_alpha   90.00
_cell.angle_beta   90.00
_cell.angle_gamma   90.00
#
_symmetry.space_group_name_H-M   'P 1'
#
loop_
_entity.id
_entity.type
_entity.pdbx_description
1 polymer ?
#
loop_
_entity_poly.entity_id
_entity_poly.type
_entity_poly.pdbx_seq_one_letter_code
_entity_poly.pdbx_strand_id
1 'polypeptide(L)'
;MEGSHTTSLLFQSSKISTTQVMPKTCILTDSTAYFTKPAFAGQDELTILPHFIQVDDHLQPDSRDLSIYTDPPQFKKLPRTLPPSVEAFQSAYKSLGMQYREIIVILLSSHLSQAYANALQAVTLAKSPAEIFIIDSLNTAIGLGLLVQAAAEFSHRGYKGVEITRLVRGMINHIYSVFCLPDLSFLSHSGQLDPTQAIVGEMLGVIPFFTLENGRLVHTQKIRSSRHLVDIMYEFVAEFENLKYLALLQGVSSYEQESRNLRDRISQNVRTTPLCEHALSLALATVIGPHSIGLVAMENQPKDG
;
A
#
# COMPACT_ATOMS: atom_id res chain seq x y z
N MET A 1 -9.98 -80.39 -31.84
CA MET A 1 -10.83 -79.38 -32.46
C MET A 1 -10.84 -78.22 -31.55
N GLU A 2 -10.42 -77.08 -32.15
CA GLU A 2 -10.63 -75.69 -31.72
C GLU A 2 -10.12 -75.24 -30.34
N GLY A 3 -9.08 -74.71 -30.32
CA GLY A 3 -8.26 -73.56 -30.27
C GLY A 3 -8.98 -72.22 -30.07
N SER A 4 -8.87 -71.66 -28.90
CA SER A 4 -9.23 -70.18 -28.69
C SER A 4 -8.01 -69.45 -28.17
N HIS A 5 -7.42 -68.64 -29.07
CA HIS A 5 -6.38 -67.70 -28.78
C HIS A 5 -7.00 -66.50 -28.05
N THR A 6 -6.60 -66.26 -26.83
CA THR A 6 -6.93 -65.02 -26.10
C THR A 6 -5.78 -64.03 -26.23
N THR A 7 -5.95 -63.04 -27.08
CA THR A 7 -5.01 -61.94 -27.29
C THR A 7 -5.10 -60.98 -26.14
N SER A 8 -4.06 -60.89 -25.30
CA SER A 8 -3.90 -59.91 -24.24
C SER A 8 -3.50 -58.58 -24.85
N LEU A 9 -4.42 -57.60 -24.83
CA LEU A 9 -4.17 -56.21 -25.15
C LEU A 9 -3.51 -55.54 -23.95
N LEU A 10 -2.20 -55.27 -24.07
CA LEU A 10 -1.46 -54.41 -23.15
C LEU A 10 -1.89 -52.96 -23.36
N PHE A 11 -2.68 -52.45 -22.43
CA PHE A 11 -2.89 -51.00 -22.31
C PHE A 11 -1.60 -50.35 -21.81
N GLN A 12 -0.82 -49.75 -22.70
CA GLN A 12 0.20 -48.79 -22.34
C GLN A 12 -0.49 -47.51 -21.83
N SER A 13 -0.49 -47.32 -20.52
CA SER A 13 -0.82 -46.05 -19.85
C SER A 13 0.24 -45.02 -20.22
N SER A 14 -0.05 -44.20 -21.22
CA SER A 14 0.73 -43.00 -21.50
C SER A 14 0.54 -42.03 -20.31
N LYS A 15 1.58 -41.90 -19.50
CA LYS A 15 1.69 -40.81 -18.52
C LYS A 15 1.67 -39.50 -19.32
N ILE A 16 0.52 -38.85 -19.34
CA ILE A 16 0.42 -37.44 -19.77
C ILE A 16 1.20 -36.65 -18.72
N SER A 17 2.41 -36.27 -19.06
CA SER A 17 3.18 -35.27 -18.31
C SER A 17 2.43 -33.97 -18.45
N THR A 18 1.67 -33.63 -17.45
CA THR A 18 1.10 -32.27 -17.31
C THR A 18 2.29 -31.34 -17.14
N THR A 19 2.74 -30.76 -18.25
CA THR A 19 3.67 -29.63 -18.22
C THR A 19 2.96 -28.53 -17.46
N GLN A 20 3.30 -28.38 -16.20
CA GLN A 20 2.77 -27.32 -15.34
C GLN A 20 3.19 -26.00 -15.98
N VAL A 21 2.26 -25.32 -16.66
CA VAL A 21 2.52 -24.02 -17.26
C VAL A 21 2.77 -23.07 -16.10
N MET A 22 4.02 -22.67 -15.92
CA MET A 22 4.39 -21.69 -14.88
C MET A 22 3.54 -20.43 -15.06
N PRO A 23 2.91 -19.92 -13.99
CA PRO A 23 2.22 -18.63 -14.03
C PRO A 23 3.19 -17.58 -14.57
N LYS A 24 2.70 -16.69 -15.46
CA LYS A 24 3.59 -15.76 -16.13
C LYS A 24 4.15 -14.71 -15.20
N THR A 25 3.30 -14.14 -14.34
CA THR A 25 3.61 -12.93 -13.58
C THR A 25 3.11 -13.07 -12.14
N CYS A 26 3.93 -12.68 -11.15
CA CYS A 26 3.49 -12.45 -9.78
C CYS A 26 3.66 -10.98 -9.39
N ILE A 27 2.92 -10.58 -8.38
CA ILE A 27 3.00 -9.23 -7.80
C ILE A 27 3.68 -9.33 -6.45
N LEU A 28 4.66 -8.48 -6.20
CA LEU A 28 5.35 -8.34 -4.92
C LEU A 28 5.12 -6.93 -4.39
N THR A 29 4.71 -6.82 -3.14
CA THR A 29 4.53 -5.53 -2.46
C THR A 29 5.02 -5.61 -1.02
N ASP A 30 4.90 -4.53 -0.28
CA ASP A 30 5.18 -4.47 1.15
C ASP A 30 3.90 -4.38 1.99
N SER A 31 4.02 -4.60 3.30
CA SER A 31 2.89 -4.67 4.24
C SER A 31 2.12 -3.37 4.41
N THR A 32 2.65 -2.24 3.91
CA THR A 32 1.94 -0.95 4.00
C THR A 32 0.82 -0.82 2.98
N ALA A 33 0.68 -1.78 2.05
CA ALA A 33 -0.43 -1.82 1.10
C ALA A 33 -1.76 -2.18 1.79
N TYR A 34 -2.80 -1.36 1.61
CA TYR A 34 -4.13 -1.63 2.15
C TYR A 34 -5.08 -2.00 1.01
N PHE A 35 -5.58 -3.22 1.05
CA PHE A 35 -6.48 -3.70 0.03
C PHE A 35 -7.92 -3.26 0.31
N THR A 36 -8.57 -2.81 -0.73
CA THR A 36 -9.94 -2.29 -0.67
C THR A 36 -10.99 -3.39 -0.71
N LYS A 37 -10.58 -4.58 -1.14
CA LYS A 37 -11.42 -5.78 -1.20
C LYS A 37 -10.75 -6.91 -0.44
N PRO A 38 -11.48 -7.72 0.33
CA PRO A 38 -10.93 -8.87 1.04
C PRO A 38 -10.46 -9.98 0.08
N ALA A 39 -11.03 -10.04 -1.12
CA ALA A 39 -10.63 -10.95 -2.18
C ALA A 39 -10.73 -10.25 -3.54
N PHE A 40 -9.73 -10.46 -4.40
CA PHE A 40 -9.66 -9.92 -5.76
C PHE A 40 -8.92 -10.88 -6.71
N ALA A 41 -9.16 -10.71 -8.00
CA ALA A 41 -8.53 -11.55 -9.02
C ALA A 41 -7.00 -11.39 -9.01
N GLY A 42 -6.26 -12.50 -9.06
CA GLY A 42 -4.81 -12.52 -9.00
C GLY A 42 -4.21 -12.40 -7.59
N GLN A 43 -5.03 -12.47 -6.54
CA GLN A 43 -4.55 -12.42 -5.16
C GLN A 43 -3.64 -13.62 -4.82
N ASP A 44 -3.83 -14.77 -5.43
CA ASP A 44 -3.04 -15.97 -5.18
C ASP A 44 -1.59 -15.82 -5.69
N GLU A 45 -1.34 -14.92 -6.64
CA GLU A 45 -0.01 -14.57 -7.15
C GLU A 45 0.61 -13.36 -6.45
N LEU A 46 0.00 -12.90 -5.33
CA LEU A 46 0.51 -11.77 -4.54
C LEU A 46 1.42 -12.26 -3.43
N THR A 47 2.58 -11.64 -3.33
CA THR A 47 3.53 -11.81 -2.21
C THR A 47 3.71 -10.48 -1.49
N ILE A 48 3.69 -10.51 -0.15
CA ILE A 48 3.85 -9.32 0.69
C ILE A 48 5.09 -9.48 1.56
N LEU A 49 6.02 -8.54 1.48
CA LEU A 49 7.15 -8.46 2.40
C LEU A 49 6.80 -7.56 3.58
N PRO A 50 7.03 -8.02 4.81
CA PRO A 50 6.67 -7.25 5.99
C PRO A 50 7.65 -6.09 6.21
N HIS A 51 7.11 -4.91 6.56
CA HIS A 51 7.84 -3.95 7.37
C HIS A 51 7.88 -4.46 8.81
N PHE A 52 8.92 -4.10 9.54
CA PHE A 52 9.02 -4.36 10.96
C PHE A 52 9.03 -3.04 11.73
N ILE A 53 8.47 -3.07 12.92
CA ILE A 53 8.45 -1.92 13.83
C ILE A 53 9.33 -2.25 15.01
N GLN A 54 10.35 -1.41 15.22
CA GLN A 54 11.17 -1.47 16.42
C GLN A 54 10.54 -0.61 17.51
N VAL A 55 10.14 -1.25 18.58
CA VAL A 55 9.60 -0.63 19.79
C VAL A 55 10.57 -0.91 20.93
N ASP A 56 11.33 0.09 21.37
CA ASP A 56 12.47 -0.07 22.29
C ASP A 56 13.43 -1.17 21.80
N ASP A 57 13.55 -2.28 22.55
CA ASP A 57 14.41 -3.42 22.22
C ASP A 57 13.67 -4.57 21.50
N HIS A 58 12.38 -4.39 21.19
CA HIS A 58 11.56 -5.41 20.55
C HIS A 58 11.30 -5.09 19.07
N LEU A 59 11.29 -6.14 18.28
CA LEU A 59 10.96 -6.08 16.85
C LEU A 59 9.66 -6.85 16.60
N GLN A 60 8.68 -6.19 15.99
CA GLN A 60 7.42 -6.82 15.62
C GLN A 60 7.04 -6.51 14.17
N PRO A 61 6.30 -7.40 13.48
CA PRO A 61 5.84 -7.12 12.14
C PRO A 61 4.81 -5.98 12.13
N ASP A 62 4.72 -5.30 10.98
CA ASP A 62 3.67 -4.32 10.75
C ASP A 62 2.27 -4.94 10.92
N SER A 63 1.40 -4.21 11.58
CA SER A 63 0.01 -4.61 11.86
C SER A 63 -0.89 -3.37 11.91
N ARG A 64 -2.19 -3.60 12.07
CA ARG A 64 -3.17 -2.52 12.31
C ARG A 64 -3.54 -2.36 13.78
N ASP A 65 -2.84 -3.06 14.66
CA ASP A 65 -3.00 -2.91 16.11
C ASP A 65 -2.16 -1.73 16.59
N LEU A 66 -2.83 -0.63 16.93
CA LEU A 66 -2.21 0.59 17.43
C LEU A 66 -2.18 0.66 18.97
N SER A 67 -2.39 -0.45 19.67
CA SER A 67 -2.47 -0.49 21.14
C SER A 67 -1.22 0.05 21.84
N ILE A 68 -0.05 -0.02 21.19
CA ILE A 68 1.21 0.56 21.73
C ILE A 68 1.16 2.09 21.88
N TYR A 69 0.24 2.76 21.18
CA TYR A 69 0.06 4.20 21.22
C TYR A 69 -1.09 4.66 22.12
N THR A 70 -1.75 3.74 22.81
CA THR A 70 -2.80 4.12 23.78
C THR A 70 -2.18 4.75 25.03
N ASP A 71 -2.95 5.58 25.73
CA ASP A 71 -2.47 6.31 26.91
C ASP A 71 -2.49 5.42 28.19
N PRO A 72 -1.36 5.29 28.90
CA PRO A 72 -0.02 5.76 28.57
C PRO A 72 0.62 4.93 27.44
N PRO A 73 1.45 5.55 26.57
CA PRO A 73 2.07 4.84 25.47
C PRO A 73 3.04 3.75 25.98
N GLN A 74 3.06 2.61 25.27
CA GLN A 74 3.82 1.41 25.69
C GLN A 74 5.26 1.40 25.13
N PHE A 75 5.93 2.57 25.12
CA PHE A 75 7.31 2.70 24.67
C PHE A 75 8.04 3.82 25.41
N LYS A 76 9.36 3.72 25.50
CA LYS A 76 10.25 4.74 26.08
C LYS A 76 10.83 5.67 25.03
N LYS A 77 11.01 5.17 23.80
CA LYS A 77 11.49 5.91 22.63
C LYS A 77 10.50 5.74 21.49
N LEU A 78 10.31 6.79 20.69
CA LEU A 78 9.44 6.71 19.50
C LEU A 78 9.77 5.49 18.65
N PRO A 79 8.77 4.68 18.29
CA PRO A 79 8.97 3.51 17.46
C PRO A 79 9.55 3.89 16.08
N ARG A 80 10.29 2.96 15.46
CA ARG A 80 10.89 3.14 14.15
C ARG A 80 10.40 2.05 13.20
N THR A 81 10.05 2.44 11.99
CA THR A 81 9.75 1.50 10.91
C THR A 81 11.04 1.05 10.23
N LEU A 82 11.21 -0.26 10.10
CA LEU A 82 12.28 -0.91 9.35
C LEU A 82 11.67 -1.53 8.09
N PRO A 83 12.02 -1.03 6.90
CA PRO A 83 11.52 -1.60 5.65
C PRO A 83 12.11 -2.98 5.39
N PRO A 84 11.53 -3.78 4.47
CA PRO A 84 12.14 -5.02 4.02
C PRO A 84 13.59 -4.79 3.57
N SER A 85 14.50 -5.64 4.05
CA SER A 85 15.93 -5.48 3.76
C SER A 85 16.29 -5.92 2.34
N VAL A 86 17.49 -5.59 1.89
CA VAL A 86 18.03 -6.06 0.61
C VAL A 86 18.03 -7.58 0.53
N GLU A 87 18.38 -8.26 1.63
CA GLU A 87 18.41 -9.72 1.72
C GLU A 87 17.00 -10.33 1.63
N ALA A 88 16.00 -9.67 2.21
CA ALA A 88 14.60 -10.09 2.11
C ALA A 88 14.11 -10.03 0.67
N PHE A 89 14.36 -8.93 -0.05
CA PHE A 89 14.05 -8.82 -1.47
C PHE A 89 14.85 -9.83 -2.31
N GLN A 90 16.15 -10.00 -2.03
CA GLN A 90 16.98 -10.97 -2.73
C GLN A 90 16.44 -12.40 -2.61
N SER A 91 16.03 -12.78 -1.40
CA SER A 91 15.44 -14.10 -1.13
C SER A 91 14.10 -14.27 -1.84
N ALA A 92 13.25 -13.24 -1.82
CA ALA A 92 11.97 -13.24 -2.53
C ALA A 92 12.17 -13.36 -4.05
N TYR A 93 13.06 -12.58 -4.64
CA TYR A 93 13.35 -12.64 -6.08
C TYR A 93 13.87 -14.00 -6.54
N LYS A 94 14.73 -14.65 -5.74
CA LYS A 94 15.21 -16.01 -6.03
C LYS A 94 14.06 -17.02 -5.97
N SER A 95 13.28 -17.00 -4.89
CA SER A 95 12.19 -17.95 -4.70
C SER A 95 11.09 -17.79 -5.74
N LEU A 96 10.65 -16.56 -5.98
CA LEU A 96 9.59 -16.25 -6.96
C LEU A 96 10.06 -16.52 -8.39
N GLY A 97 11.33 -16.22 -8.71
CA GLY A 97 11.89 -16.47 -10.03
C GLY A 97 11.96 -17.94 -10.43
N MET A 98 11.92 -18.87 -9.45
CA MET A 98 11.80 -20.29 -9.74
C MET A 98 10.37 -20.73 -10.13
N GLN A 99 9.37 -19.87 -9.85
CA GLN A 99 7.95 -20.19 -10.05
C GLN A 99 7.32 -19.33 -11.15
N TYR A 100 7.80 -18.10 -11.33
CA TYR A 100 7.23 -17.09 -12.23
C TYR A 100 8.28 -16.62 -13.23
N ARG A 101 7.82 -16.16 -14.39
CA ARG A 101 8.68 -15.58 -15.43
C ARG A 101 8.92 -14.10 -15.25
N GLU A 102 7.94 -13.41 -14.64
CA GLU A 102 7.93 -11.98 -14.41
C GLU A 102 7.53 -11.69 -12.97
N ILE A 103 8.20 -10.73 -12.33
CA ILE A 103 7.90 -10.24 -10.98
C ILE A 103 7.67 -8.75 -11.08
N ILE A 104 6.47 -8.29 -10.74
CA ILE A 104 6.15 -6.86 -10.65
C ILE A 104 6.18 -6.47 -9.19
N VAL A 105 7.07 -5.55 -8.85
CA VAL A 105 7.30 -5.07 -7.49
C VAL A 105 6.73 -3.66 -7.39
N ILE A 106 5.74 -3.45 -6.52
CA ILE A 106 5.09 -2.16 -6.30
C ILE A 106 5.21 -1.83 -4.83
N LEU A 107 5.90 -0.76 -4.49
CA LEU A 107 6.30 -0.45 -3.11
C LEU A 107 5.82 0.92 -2.66
N LEU A 108 5.73 1.10 -1.34
CA LEU A 108 5.57 2.37 -0.67
C LEU A 108 6.50 3.44 -1.28
N SER A 109 6.01 4.66 -1.38
CA SER A 109 6.79 5.79 -1.89
C SER A 109 8.23 5.80 -1.39
N SER A 110 9.17 5.94 -2.32
CA SER A 110 10.61 6.05 -2.02
C SER A 110 10.97 7.24 -1.14
N HIS A 111 10.08 8.23 -1.03
CA HIS A 111 10.24 9.38 -0.14
C HIS A 111 9.81 9.09 1.29
N LEU A 112 9.00 8.04 1.51
CA LEU A 112 8.51 7.66 2.83
C LEU A 112 9.26 6.45 3.41
N SER A 113 9.96 5.67 2.57
CA SER A 113 10.64 4.43 2.99
C SER A 113 11.83 4.09 2.11
N GLN A 114 12.82 3.39 2.67
CA GLN A 114 13.95 2.83 1.92
C GLN A 114 13.60 1.53 1.18
N ALA A 115 12.37 1.02 1.26
CA ALA A 115 11.96 -0.25 0.63
C ALA A 115 12.27 -0.29 -0.87
N TYR A 116 11.95 0.80 -1.58
CA TYR A 116 12.23 0.92 -3.03
C TYR A 116 13.73 0.85 -3.35
N ALA A 117 14.58 1.55 -2.61
CA ALA A 117 16.02 1.51 -2.79
C ALA A 117 16.60 0.12 -2.50
N ASN A 118 16.14 -0.53 -1.41
CA ASN A 118 16.52 -1.90 -1.06
C ASN A 118 16.13 -2.90 -2.15
N ALA A 119 14.93 -2.76 -2.70
CA ALA A 119 14.43 -3.58 -3.80
C ALA A 119 15.28 -3.45 -5.07
N LEU A 120 15.65 -2.22 -5.45
CA LEU A 120 16.56 -1.96 -6.58
C LEU A 120 17.93 -2.60 -6.39
N GLN A 121 18.52 -2.42 -5.21
CA GLN A 121 19.81 -3.02 -4.88
C GLN A 121 19.76 -4.55 -4.94
N ALA A 122 18.67 -5.16 -4.49
CA ALA A 122 18.49 -6.61 -4.48
C ALA A 122 18.45 -7.23 -5.88
N VAL A 123 18.00 -6.52 -6.92
CA VAL A 123 17.94 -7.05 -8.30
C VAL A 123 19.31 -7.53 -8.78
N THR A 124 20.35 -6.73 -8.60
CA THR A 124 21.71 -7.07 -9.04
C THR A 124 22.31 -8.26 -8.30
N LEU A 125 21.86 -8.48 -7.06
CA LEU A 125 22.37 -9.52 -6.16
C LEU A 125 21.59 -10.84 -6.28
N ALA A 126 20.32 -10.79 -6.65
CA ALA A 126 19.44 -11.95 -6.61
C ALA A 126 19.77 -13.01 -7.66
N LYS A 127 20.31 -12.62 -8.82
CA LYS A 127 20.51 -13.52 -9.97
C LYS A 127 19.24 -14.34 -10.26
N SER A 128 18.06 -13.68 -10.16
CA SER A 128 16.77 -14.30 -10.44
C SER A 128 16.65 -14.66 -11.92
N PRO A 129 16.08 -15.82 -12.30
CA PRO A 129 15.78 -16.11 -13.69
C PRO A 129 14.55 -15.36 -14.23
N ALA A 130 13.72 -14.75 -13.34
CA ALA A 130 12.59 -13.95 -13.73
C ALA A 130 12.99 -12.52 -14.12
N GLU A 131 12.25 -11.93 -15.04
CA GLU A 131 12.31 -10.50 -15.34
C GLU A 131 11.63 -9.71 -14.21
N ILE A 132 12.30 -8.68 -13.67
CA ILE A 132 11.84 -7.93 -12.50
C ILE A 132 11.53 -6.49 -12.91
N PHE A 133 10.29 -6.06 -12.68
CA PHE A 133 9.81 -4.70 -12.91
C PHE A 133 9.57 -4.03 -11.57
N ILE A 134 10.26 -2.93 -11.25
CA ILE A 134 10.08 -2.22 -9.99
C ILE A 134 9.39 -0.89 -10.25
N ILE A 135 8.34 -0.62 -9.46
CA ILE A 135 7.51 0.58 -9.51
C ILE A 135 7.55 1.25 -8.15
N ASP A 136 8.02 2.49 -8.12
CA ASP A 136 7.74 3.39 -7.01
C ASP A 136 6.29 3.82 -7.14
N SER A 137 5.47 3.51 -6.13
CA SER A 137 4.06 3.86 -6.17
C SER A 137 3.81 5.36 -6.02
N LEU A 138 4.77 6.10 -5.47
CA LEU A 138 4.61 7.50 -5.03
C LEU A 138 3.36 7.67 -4.14
N ASN A 139 2.88 6.59 -3.56
CA ASN A 139 1.68 6.48 -2.75
C ASN A 139 1.96 5.71 -1.46
N THR A 140 0.97 5.67 -0.58
CA THR A 140 1.00 4.93 0.68
C THR A 140 -0.36 4.26 0.93
N ALA A 141 -0.40 3.33 1.86
CA ALA A 141 -1.62 2.70 2.38
C ALA A 141 -2.57 2.26 1.25
N ILE A 142 -3.76 2.86 1.19
CA ILE A 142 -4.82 2.53 0.24
C ILE A 142 -4.38 2.85 -1.19
N GLY A 143 -3.67 3.97 -1.40
CA GLY A 143 -3.17 4.34 -2.73
C GLY A 143 -2.24 3.26 -3.29
N LEU A 144 -1.30 2.75 -2.48
CA LEU A 144 -0.47 1.62 -2.83
C LEU A 144 -1.31 0.36 -3.09
N GLY A 145 -2.25 0.05 -2.19
CA GLY A 145 -3.12 -1.13 -2.32
C GLY A 145 -3.96 -1.13 -3.60
N LEU A 146 -4.48 0.02 -4.02
CA LEU A 146 -5.23 0.17 -5.29
C LEU A 146 -4.36 -0.16 -6.50
N LEU A 147 -3.10 0.29 -6.52
CA LEU A 147 -2.15 -0.02 -7.59
C LEU A 147 -1.80 -1.52 -7.63
N VAL A 148 -1.57 -2.11 -6.46
CA VAL A 148 -1.26 -3.55 -6.31
C VAL A 148 -2.44 -4.40 -6.77
N GLN A 149 -3.67 -4.08 -6.35
CA GLN A 149 -4.87 -4.79 -6.79
C GLN A 149 -5.07 -4.69 -8.30
N ALA A 150 -4.89 -3.52 -8.88
CA ALA A 150 -4.99 -3.34 -10.32
C ALA A 150 -3.93 -4.17 -11.08
N ALA A 151 -2.68 -4.19 -10.60
CA ALA A 151 -1.62 -5.02 -11.18
C ALA A 151 -1.96 -6.51 -11.13
N ALA A 152 -2.49 -7.00 -10.00
CA ALA A 152 -2.92 -8.39 -9.84
C ALA A 152 -4.09 -8.73 -10.79
N GLU A 153 -5.09 -7.84 -10.92
CA GLU A 153 -6.19 -8.00 -11.85
C GLU A 153 -5.72 -8.03 -13.32
N PHE A 154 -4.76 -7.19 -13.72
CA PHE A 154 -4.16 -7.21 -15.05
C PHE A 154 -3.36 -8.50 -15.29
N SER A 155 -2.57 -8.95 -14.32
CA SER A 155 -1.85 -10.23 -14.39
C SER A 155 -2.81 -11.39 -14.57
N HIS A 156 -3.89 -11.45 -13.79
CA HIS A 156 -4.93 -12.48 -13.91
C HIS A 156 -5.62 -12.49 -15.28
N ARG A 157 -5.74 -11.32 -15.92
CA ARG A 157 -6.27 -11.19 -17.30
C ARG A 157 -5.23 -11.55 -18.38
N GLY A 158 -3.99 -11.87 -18.00
CA GLY A 158 -2.94 -12.32 -18.91
C GLY A 158 -2.12 -11.21 -19.57
N TYR A 159 -2.17 -9.98 -19.05
CA TYR A 159 -1.29 -8.90 -19.49
C TYR A 159 0.17 -9.25 -19.14
N LYS A 160 1.12 -8.76 -19.95
CA LYS A 160 2.55 -8.93 -19.72
C LYS A 160 3.09 -7.89 -18.75
N GLY A 161 4.22 -8.17 -18.09
CA GLY A 161 4.84 -7.29 -17.12
C GLY A 161 5.08 -5.87 -17.60
N VAL A 162 5.54 -5.69 -18.84
CA VAL A 162 5.72 -4.37 -19.47
C VAL A 162 4.39 -3.60 -19.58
N GLU A 163 3.31 -4.28 -19.98
CA GLU A 163 1.98 -3.67 -20.15
C GLU A 163 1.40 -3.29 -18.78
N ILE A 164 1.48 -4.21 -17.80
CA ILE A 164 1.03 -3.97 -16.42
C ILE A 164 1.78 -2.79 -15.83
N THR A 165 3.12 -2.75 -15.99
CA THR A 165 3.96 -1.64 -15.49
C THR A 165 3.52 -0.30 -16.08
N ARG A 166 3.24 -0.24 -17.39
CA ARG A 166 2.76 0.97 -18.05
C ARG A 166 1.39 1.41 -17.51
N LEU A 167 0.44 0.48 -17.40
CA LEU A 167 -0.91 0.74 -16.91
C LEU A 167 -0.89 1.23 -15.45
N VAL A 168 -0.15 0.54 -14.58
CA VAL A 168 -0.02 0.91 -13.16
C VAL A 168 0.60 2.30 -13.01
N ARG A 169 1.68 2.59 -13.75
CA ARG A 169 2.29 3.94 -13.73
C ARG A 169 1.32 5.03 -14.18
N GLY A 170 0.47 4.74 -15.16
CA GLY A 170 -0.59 5.67 -15.59
C GLY A 170 -1.64 5.94 -14.52
N MET A 171 -1.85 5.00 -13.57
CA MET A 171 -2.83 5.17 -12.49
C MET A 171 -2.30 6.02 -11.32
N ILE A 172 -0.97 6.13 -11.13
CA ILE A 172 -0.35 6.80 -9.98
C ILE A 172 -0.88 8.23 -9.83
N ASN A 173 -0.94 8.99 -10.92
CA ASN A 173 -1.34 10.40 -10.92
C ASN A 173 -2.85 10.63 -10.75
N HIS A 174 -3.65 9.56 -10.67
CA HIS A 174 -5.09 9.62 -10.40
C HIS A 174 -5.45 9.23 -8.96
N ILE A 175 -4.44 9.09 -8.10
CA ILE A 175 -4.60 8.80 -6.68
C ILE A 175 -4.10 10.01 -5.88
N TYR A 176 -4.98 10.56 -5.06
CA TYR A 176 -4.76 11.75 -4.27
C TYR A 176 -4.91 11.41 -2.80
N SER A 177 -4.03 11.94 -1.96
CA SER A 177 -4.08 11.69 -0.52
C SER A 177 -3.81 12.96 0.27
N VAL A 178 -4.60 13.19 1.29
CA VAL A 178 -4.44 14.30 2.23
C VAL A 178 -4.45 13.81 3.66
N PHE A 179 -3.73 14.47 4.54
CA PHE A 179 -3.54 14.07 5.93
C PHE A 179 -3.55 15.28 6.87
N CYS A 180 -4.23 15.15 7.99
CA CYS A 180 -4.07 16.00 9.16
C CYS A 180 -3.14 15.28 10.15
N LEU A 181 -1.99 15.88 10.45
CA LEU A 181 -0.91 15.26 11.21
C LEU A 181 -0.61 16.08 12.48
N PRO A 182 -1.29 15.82 13.60
CA PRO A 182 -1.10 16.61 14.81
C PRO A 182 0.24 16.39 15.50
N ASP A 183 0.85 15.21 15.30
CA ASP A 183 2.05 14.78 16.01
C ASP A 183 3.31 15.00 15.16
N LEU A 184 3.81 16.23 15.11
CA LEU A 184 4.98 16.61 14.30
C LEU A 184 6.28 15.91 14.71
N SER A 185 6.39 15.46 15.96
CA SER A 185 7.53 14.69 16.46
C SER A 185 7.75 13.40 15.68
N PHE A 186 6.68 12.70 15.25
CA PHE A 186 6.78 11.50 14.41
C PHE A 186 7.33 11.80 13.01
N LEU A 187 6.88 12.90 12.39
CA LEU A 187 7.42 13.35 11.11
C LEU A 187 8.90 13.68 11.18
N SER A 188 9.32 14.32 12.27
CA SER A 188 10.73 14.62 12.51
C SER A 188 11.54 13.34 12.75
N HIS A 189 11.03 12.45 13.60
CA HIS A 189 11.70 11.18 13.90
C HIS A 189 11.87 10.28 12.68
N SER A 190 10.91 10.29 11.77
CA SER A 190 10.95 9.56 10.49
C SER A 190 11.79 10.26 9.40
N GLY A 191 12.32 11.46 9.68
CA GLY A 191 13.12 12.25 8.74
C GLY A 191 12.32 12.98 7.67
N GLN A 192 10.99 13.08 7.84
CA GLN A 192 10.09 13.77 6.90
C GLN A 192 10.00 15.28 7.16
N LEU A 193 10.40 15.72 8.35
CA LEU A 193 10.39 17.12 8.77
C LEU A 193 11.67 17.47 9.53
N ASP A 194 12.16 18.69 9.34
CA ASP A 194 13.29 19.20 10.14
C ASP A 194 12.92 19.28 11.63
N PRO A 195 13.80 18.83 12.54
CA PRO A 195 13.52 18.84 13.99
C PRO A 195 13.18 20.21 14.53
N THR A 196 13.81 21.27 14.04
CA THR A 196 13.54 22.66 14.49
C THR A 196 12.13 23.08 14.08
N GLN A 197 11.71 22.73 12.86
CA GLN A 197 10.36 23.01 12.37
C GLN A 197 9.30 22.26 13.16
N ALA A 198 9.55 21.01 13.53
CA ALA A 198 8.64 20.23 14.36
C ALA A 198 8.45 20.88 15.73
N ILE A 199 9.54 21.22 16.44
CA ILE A 199 9.51 21.86 17.76
C ILE A 199 8.74 23.20 17.70
N VAL A 200 9.04 24.05 16.73
CA VAL A 200 8.36 25.34 16.57
C VAL A 200 6.87 25.14 16.27
N GLY A 201 6.51 24.17 15.42
CA GLY A 201 5.14 23.85 15.11
C GLY A 201 4.34 23.41 16.34
N GLU A 202 4.92 22.52 17.15
CA GLU A 202 4.33 22.06 18.42
C GLU A 202 4.18 23.18 19.44
N MET A 203 5.20 24.02 19.63
CA MET A 203 5.13 25.18 20.53
C MET A 203 4.04 26.18 20.15
N LEU A 204 3.75 26.32 18.87
CA LEU A 204 2.71 27.19 18.35
C LEU A 204 1.32 26.53 18.33
N GLY A 205 1.21 25.26 18.74
CA GLY A 205 -0.03 24.50 18.68
C GLY A 205 -0.59 24.36 17.25
N VAL A 206 0.30 24.29 16.27
CA VAL A 206 -0.08 24.18 14.85
C VAL A 206 -0.48 22.74 14.55
N ILE A 207 -1.68 22.55 14.03
CA ILE A 207 -2.11 21.26 13.46
C ILE A 207 -2.03 21.40 11.94
N PRO A 208 -0.99 20.86 11.30
CA PRO A 208 -0.80 21.01 9.87
C PRO A 208 -1.61 20.00 9.06
N PHE A 209 -1.96 20.43 7.85
CA PHE A 209 -2.60 19.61 6.84
C PHE A 209 -1.63 19.44 5.67
N PHE A 210 -1.44 18.18 5.26
CA PHE A 210 -0.50 17.78 4.22
C PHE A 210 -1.22 17.15 3.05
N THR A 211 -0.67 17.37 1.86
CA THR A 211 -1.01 16.63 0.64
C THR A 211 0.16 15.71 0.28
N LEU A 212 -0.12 14.53 -0.23
CA LEU A 212 0.90 13.64 -0.78
C LEU A 212 1.13 14.02 -2.27
N GLU A 213 2.20 14.73 -2.55
CA GLU A 213 2.55 15.21 -3.89
C GLU A 213 3.82 14.51 -4.38
N ASN A 214 3.74 13.81 -5.51
CA ASN A 214 4.87 13.04 -6.04
C ASN A 214 5.54 12.15 -4.97
N GLY A 215 4.74 11.56 -4.11
CA GLY A 215 5.18 10.67 -3.03
C GLY A 215 5.75 11.37 -1.80
N ARG A 216 5.73 12.70 -1.72
CA ARG A 216 6.21 13.50 -0.58
C ARG A 216 5.05 14.11 0.19
N LEU A 217 5.20 14.21 1.50
CA LEU A 217 4.27 14.99 2.32
C LEU A 217 4.59 16.48 2.18
N VAL A 218 3.68 17.22 1.55
CA VAL A 218 3.81 18.67 1.34
C VAL A 218 2.80 19.38 2.22
N HIS A 219 3.27 20.28 3.09
CA HIS A 219 2.40 21.10 3.93
C HIS A 219 1.62 22.08 3.08
N THR A 220 0.30 22.09 3.20
CA THR A 220 -0.58 22.95 2.41
C THR A 220 -1.32 23.98 3.27
N GLN A 221 -1.83 23.56 4.45
CA GLN A 221 -2.70 24.42 5.28
C GLN A 221 -2.50 24.14 6.77
N LYS A 222 -3.07 25.02 7.62
CA LYS A 222 -3.14 24.86 9.07
C LYS A 222 -4.58 24.69 9.51
N ILE A 223 -4.85 23.64 10.27
CA ILE A 223 -6.15 23.42 10.88
C ILE A 223 -6.33 24.36 12.07
N ARG A 224 -7.46 25.06 12.12
CA ARG A 224 -7.76 26.05 13.17
C ARG A 224 -8.82 25.58 14.17
N SER A 225 -9.59 24.56 13.80
CA SER A 225 -10.65 23.97 14.63
C SER A 225 -11.10 22.65 14.05
N SER A 226 -11.79 21.84 14.83
CA SER A 226 -12.45 20.60 14.39
C SER A 226 -13.39 20.84 13.20
N ARG A 227 -14.16 21.91 13.21
CA ARG A 227 -15.03 22.29 12.09
C ARG A 227 -14.21 22.56 10.82
N HIS A 228 -13.12 23.31 10.94
CA HIS A 228 -12.23 23.62 9.82
C HIS A 228 -11.60 22.36 9.21
N LEU A 229 -11.26 21.34 10.03
CA LEU A 229 -10.79 20.05 9.55
C LEU A 229 -11.84 19.37 8.67
N VAL A 230 -13.09 19.31 9.12
CA VAL A 230 -14.20 18.72 8.35
C VAL A 230 -14.45 19.49 7.05
N ASP A 231 -14.39 20.82 7.10
CA ASP A 231 -14.59 21.67 5.91
C ASP A 231 -13.50 21.41 4.85
N ILE A 232 -12.22 21.44 5.22
CA ILE A 232 -11.08 21.17 4.31
C ILE A 232 -11.15 19.75 3.72
N MET A 233 -11.42 18.73 4.56
CA MET A 233 -11.54 17.37 4.09
C MET A 233 -12.72 17.20 3.13
N TYR A 234 -13.82 17.88 3.38
CA TYR A 234 -14.95 17.84 2.46
C TYR A 234 -14.67 18.60 1.16
N GLU A 235 -14.01 19.77 1.23
CA GLU A 235 -13.57 20.52 0.04
C GLU A 235 -12.69 19.67 -0.85
N PHE A 236 -11.71 18.94 -0.28
CA PHE A 236 -10.89 17.99 -1.02
C PHE A 236 -11.75 16.96 -1.79
N VAL A 237 -12.78 16.39 -1.14
CA VAL A 237 -13.65 15.41 -1.81
C VAL A 237 -14.51 16.08 -2.90
N ALA A 238 -14.94 17.31 -2.67
CA ALA A 238 -15.80 18.05 -3.58
C ALA A 238 -15.09 18.53 -4.87
N GLU A 239 -13.76 18.50 -4.92
CA GLU A 239 -12.98 18.83 -6.11
C GLU A 239 -13.12 17.75 -7.23
N PHE A 240 -13.56 16.54 -6.87
CA PHE A 240 -13.63 15.41 -7.80
C PHE A 240 -15.04 15.22 -8.36
N GLU A 241 -15.15 15.20 -9.68
CA GLU A 241 -16.44 14.93 -10.37
C GLU A 241 -16.73 13.41 -10.48
N ASN A 242 -15.69 12.60 -10.69
CA ASN A 242 -15.79 11.17 -11.01
C ASN A 242 -14.90 10.30 -10.13
N LEU A 243 -15.24 10.18 -8.86
CA LEU A 243 -14.52 9.30 -7.94
C LEU A 243 -14.79 7.82 -8.25
N LYS A 244 -13.72 7.05 -8.39
CA LYS A 244 -13.74 5.59 -8.44
C LYS A 244 -13.67 4.98 -7.04
N TYR A 245 -12.92 5.62 -6.16
CA TYR A 245 -12.70 5.16 -4.79
C TYR A 245 -12.47 6.34 -3.85
N LEU A 246 -13.02 6.23 -2.64
CA LEU A 246 -12.83 7.19 -1.56
C LEU A 246 -12.68 6.45 -0.23
N ALA A 247 -11.65 6.78 0.52
CA ALA A 247 -11.41 6.18 1.82
C ALA A 247 -10.95 7.18 2.87
N LEU A 248 -11.39 6.93 4.10
CA LEU A 248 -10.93 7.58 5.31
C LEU A 248 -9.93 6.68 6.02
N LEU A 249 -8.76 7.20 6.34
CA LEU A 249 -7.73 6.59 7.17
C LEU A 249 -7.78 7.20 8.56
N GLN A 250 -7.82 6.37 9.59
CA GLN A 250 -7.88 6.83 10.98
C GLN A 250 -6.83 6.12 11.82
N GLY A 251 -6.15 6.90 12.67
CA GLY A 251 -5.28 6.40 13.72
C GLY A 251 -6.04 6.07 15.01
N VAL A 252 -5.36 6.22 16.14
CA VAL A 252 -5.98 6.18 17.47
C VAL A 252 -6.96 7.35 17.59
N SER A 253 -8.18 7.07 18.03
CA SER A 253 -9.37 7.91 17.86
C SER A 253 -9.32 9.27 18.57
N SER A 254 -8.67 10.25 17.94
CA SER A 254 -8.76 11.65 18.35
C SER A 254 -9.85 12.45 17.60
N TYR A 255 -10.40 11.87 16.51
CA TYR A 255 -11.26 12.58 15.55
C TYR A 255 -12.60 11.86 15.29
N GLU A 256 -13.17 11.20 16.30
CA GLU A 256 -14.43 10.46 16.11
C GLU A 256 -15.61 11.33 15.68
N GLN A 257 -15.74 12.51 16.29
CA GLN A 257 -16.83 13.41 15.96
C GLN A 257 -16.66 14.03 14.59
N GLU A 258 -15.42 14.43 14.24
CA GLU A 258 -15.07 14.97 12.93
C GLU A 258 -15.31 13.92 11.84
N SER A 259 -14.93 12.68 12.08
CA SER A 259 -15.16 11.56 11.16
C SER A 259 -16.64 11.30 10.93
N ARG A 260 -17.46 11.38 11.98
CA ARG A 260 -18.94 11.26 11.85
C ARG A 260 -19.50 12.41 11.01
N ASN A 261 -19.13 13.64 11.34
CA ASN A 261 -19.59 14.82 10.62
C ASN A 261 -19.17 14.79 9.15
N LEU A 262 -17.94 14.37 8.87
CA LEU A 262 -17.43 14.24 7.51
C LEU A 262 -18.20 13.16 6.73
N ARG A 263 -18.43 12.00 7.34
CA ARG A 263 -19.20 10.89 6.76
C ARG A 263 -20.62 11.34 6.39
N ASP A 264 -21.31 12.01 7.32
CA ASP A 264 -22.67 12.50 7.11
C ASP A 264 -22.70 13.49 5.94
N ARG A 265 -21.75 14.41 5.88
CA ARG A 265 -21.66 15.42 4.82
C ARG A 265 -21.34 14.81 3.46
N ILE A 266 -20.42 13.83 3.40
CA ILE A 266 -20.09 13.09 2.16
C ILE A 266 -21.30 12.28 1.69
N SER A 267 -21.98 11.56 2.58
CA SER A 267 -23.14 10.72 2.22
C SER A 267 -24.30 11.52 1.63
N GLN A 268 -24.47 12.77 2.06
CA GLN A 268 -25.53 13.65 1.56
C GLN A 268 -25.22 14.22 0.16
N ASN A 269 -23.96 14.47 -0.16
CA ASN A 269 -23.54 15.22 -1.34
C ASN A 269 -22.79 14.39 -2.39
N VAL A 270 -22.08 13.33 -1.98
CA VAL A 270 -21.33 12.44 -2.87
C VAL A 270 -22.02 11.07 -2.92
N ARG A 271 -22.95 10.92 -3.86
CA ARG A 271 -23.82 9.73 -3.93
C ARG A 271 -23.24 8.58 -4.76
N THR A 272 -22.20 8.83 -5.54
CA THR A 272 -21.67 7.89 -6.54
C THR A 272 -20.65 6.90 -5.96
N THR A 273 -19.95 7.29 -4.89
CA THR A 273 -18.83 6.51 -4.35
C THR A 273 -18.95 6.41 -2.82
N PRO A 274 -19.12 5.21 -2.26
CA PRO A 274 -19.19 5.04 -0.82
C PRO A 274 -17.83 5.38 -0.17
N LEU A 275 -17.89 5.99 1.02
CA LEU A 275 -16.71 6.20 1.85
C LEU A 275 -16.36 4.90 2.56
N CYS A 276 -15.18 4.35 2.28
CA CYS A 276 -14.61 3.22 3.02
C CYS A 276 -13.77 3.73 4.19
N GLU A 277 -13.65 2.95 5.27
CA GLU A 277 -12.86 3.32 6.44
C GLU A 277 -11.79 2.28 6.73
N HIS A 278 -10.58 2.75 7.04
CA HIS A 278 -9.44 1.91 7.36
C HIS A 278 -8.66 2.47 8.55
N ALA A 279 -8.19 1.58 9.43
CA ALA A 279 -7.24 1.94 10.46
C ALA A 279 -5.83 2.12 9.86
N LEU A 280 -5.03 3.03 10.43
CA LEU A 280 -3.59 3.13 10.14
C LEU A 280 -2.89 1.82 10.52
N SER A 281 -1.82 1.47 9.80
CA SER A 281 -0.88 0.45 10.27
C SER A 281 0.17 1.06 11.20
N LEU A 282 0.83 0.19 11.96
CA LEU A 282 1.96 0.59 12.81
C LEU A 282 3.06 1.27 11.97
N ALA A 283 3.38 0.72 10.78
CA ALA A 283 4.39 1.29 9.90
C ALA A 283 4.04 2.73 9.50
N LEU A 284 2.80 2.99 9.11
CA LEU A 284 2.38 4.34 8.74
C LEU A 284 2.29 5.26 9.96
N ALA A 285 1.78 4.76 11.10
CA ALA A 285 1.69 5.51 12.34
C ALA A 285 3.06 5.98 12.88
N THR A 286 4.14 5.20 12.67
CA THR A 286 5.50 5.64 13.05
C THR A 286 6.03 6.77 12.15
N VAL A 287 5.46 6.97 10.97
CA VAL A 287 5.88 8.03 10.04
C VAL A 287 5.06 9.30 10.25
N ILE A 288 3.74 9.19 10.29
CA ILE A 288 2.83 10.33 10.27
C ILE A 288 2.18 10.62 11.64
N GLY A 289 2.46 9.82 12.65
CA GLY A 289 1.86 9.90 13.97
C GLY A 289 0.59 9.05 14.12
N PRO A 290 0.38 8.46 15.31
CA PRO A 290 -0.75 7.56 15.57
C PRO A 290 -2.11 8.27 15.62
N HIS A 291 -2.13 9.58 15.87
CA HIS A 291 -3.36 10.38 15.95
C HIS A 291 -3.75 11.05 14.64
N SER A 292 -3.15 10.60 13.54
CA SER A 292 -3.40 11.17 12.22
C SER A 292 -4.74 10.71 11.63
N ILE A 293 -5.32 11.56 10.81
CA ILE A 293 -6.50 11.27 9.98
C ILE A 293 -6.20 11.68 8.54
N GLY A 294 -6.65 10.89 7.57
CA GLY A 294 -6.41 11.19 6.16
C GLY A 294 -7.53 10.73 5.26
N LEU A 295 -7.58 11.29 4.06
CA LEU A 295 -8.44 10.84 2.96
C LEU A 295 -7.58 10.39 1.79
N VAL A 296 -8.02 9.33 1.14
CA VAL A 296 -7.48 8.86 -0.14
C VAL A 296 -8.61 8.80 -1.16
N ALA A 297 -8.41 9.49 -2.26
CA ALA A 297 -9.34 9.53 -3.38
C ALA A 297 -8.68 8.96 -4.63
N MET A 298 -9.41 8.23 -5.44
CA MET A 298 -8.99 7.80 -6.77
C MET A 298 -10.05 8.19 -7.78
N GLU A 299 -9.63 8.90 -8.83
CA GLU A 299 -10.49 9.23 -9.97
C GLU A 299 -10.59 8.11 -10.98
N ASN A 300 -11.72 8.06 -11.70
CA ASN A 300 -11.78 7.30 -12.92
C ASN A 300 -10.85 7.93 -13.95
N GLN A 301 -10.02 7.12 -14.61
CA GLN A 301 -9.28 7.60 -15.77
C GLN A 301 -10.28 8.12 -16.82
N PRO A 302 -10.00 9.26 -17.47
CA PRO A 302 -10.78 9.67 -18.63
C PRO A 302 -10.82 8.49 -19.59
N LYS A 303 -12.00 8.16 -20.10
CA LYS A 303 -12.10 7.22 -21.23
C LYS A 303 -11.38 7.90 -22.37
N ASP A 304 -10.22 7.37 -22.76
CA ASP A 304 -9.58 7.76 -24.01
C ASP A 304 -10.65 7.65 -25.12
N GLY A 305 -10.98 8.82 -25.68
CA GLY A 305 -11.98 8.97 -26.75
C GLY A 305 -11.48 8.42 -28.08
#